data_fe9c4ce6dc6c72e4e1e4197b3a68f76f
#
_entry.id   fe9c4ce6dc6c72e4e1e4197b3a68f76f
#
_cell.length_a   1.000
_cell.length_b   1.000
_cell.length_c   1.000
_cell.angle_alpha   90.00
_cell.angle_beta   90.00
_cell.angle_gamma   90.00
#
_symmetry.space_group_name_H-M   'P 1'
#
loop_
_entity.id
_entity.type
_entity.pdbx_description
1 polymer ?
#
loop_
_entity_poly.entity_id
_entity_poly.type
_entity_poly.pdbx_seq_one_letter_code
_entity_poly.pdbx_strand_id
1 'polypeptide(L)'
;MRTSSSTSSNAWSSTVAEGNDWDFDAIVVGAGPAGSCAATVLARAGRQVLLLERGPFAGSKNMYGGVVYPRILDGLHPQWWEEAPVQRWVTRRSTMVLTETQALTVDFRTAAWGRPPYNGATAYRPDFDFWLAGKAEAAGATLLCSTTVIGLLRDTEGAVLGVRTDRPDGDVRAPIVIACDGVNSFLAKEAGLHEPMDAAHYTLGVKETLALPKEVIDERFNVRERDGVDIEIIGGTGTVNGGAFVYTNLDTLAVGAVLKLPALAAQQQRPEEIIGHLKGHPAIAPLVEGGEVKEYSAHLIPEAGLSMMPRLSGDGLLVAGDAAALCLAAGIWLEGVNFAMASGIAAGEATIEALAAGNTSRNGLEGYERRLAATFVLRDHRKLRRAPELVLSDRVQHLYPQLAASALERMFRVDNPRPKPGLRRILATERKRLGIRRRDLVRDAIAGWRTFG
;
A
#
# COMPACT_ATOMS: atom_id res chain seq x y z
N MET A 1 5.78 -59.91 3.59
CA MET A 1 6.69 -58.76 3.58
C MET A 1 5.93 -57.57 4.09
N ARG A 2 6.19 -57.11 5.31
CA ARG A 2 5.58 -55.93 5.91
C ARG A 2 6.59 -54.82 5.76
N THR A 3 6.23 -53.76 5.04
CA THR A 3 7.02 -52.52 4.97
C THR A 3 6.51 -51.55 6.05
N SER A 4 7.32 -51.31 7.04
CA SER A 4 7.12 -50.36 8.10
C SER A 4 7.44 -48.95 7.58
N SER A 5 6.43 -48.07 7.53
CA SER A 5 6.62 -46.63 7.34
C SER A 5 7.02 -45.99 8.67
N SER A 6 8.24 -45.53 8.77
CA SER A 6 8.71 -44.70 9.89
C SER A 6 8.24 -43.25 9.70
N THR A 7 7.27 -42.83 10.49
CA THR A 7 6.96 -41.44 10.70
C THR A 7 8.03 -40.84 11.62
N SER A 8 8.88 -39.99 11.08
CA SER A 8 9.80 -39.15 11.86
C SER A 8 9.02 -38.05 12.54
N SER A 9 8.73 -38.20 13.81
CA SER A 9 8.31 -37.13 14.69
C SER A 9 9.53 -36.22 14.97
N ASN A 10 9.62 -35.09 14.32
CA ASN A 10 10.55 -34.03 14.72
C ASN A 10 10.08 -33.44 16.06
N ALA A 11 10.55 -34.02 17.15
CA ALA A 11 10.47 -33.40 18.46
C ALA A 11 11.44 -32.19 18.48
N TRP A 12 10.91 -31.02 18.67
CA TRP A 12 11.70 -29.81 18.95
C TRP A 12 12.40 -30.00 20.30
N SER A 13 13.70 -30.32 20.28
CA SER A 13 14.51 -30.23 21.49
C SER A 13 14.91 -28.78 21.70
N SER A 14 14.22 -28.11 22.61
CA SER A 14 14.61 -26.81 23.13
C SER A 14 15.89 -26.94 23.94
N THR A 15 17.02 -26.47 23.43
CA THR A 15 18.13 -26.06 24.27
C THR A 15 17.76 -24.71 24.88
N VAL A 16 17.00 -24.72 25.97
CA VAL A 16 16.69 -23.56 26.78
C VAL A 16 17.99 -23.17 27.51
N ALA A 17 18.53 -22.00 27.18
CA ALA A 17 19.55 -21.36 28.00
C ALA A 17 18.91 -21.04 29.37
N GLU A 18 19.52 -21.47 30.44
CA GLU A 18 19.07 -21.23 31.80
C GLU A 18 18.92 -19.71 32.05
N GLY A 19 17.67 -19.24 32.25
CA GLY A 19 17.39 -17.90 32.76
C GLY A 19 16.25 -17.10 32.15
N ASN A 20 15.65 -17.48 31.01
CA ASN A 20 14.52 -16.73 30.43
C ASN A 20 13.40 -17.68 29.97
N ASP A 21 12.18 -17.43 30.48
CA ASP A 21 10.93 -18.08 30.06
C ASP A 21 10.47 -17.67 28.63
N TRP A 22 11.38 -17.26 27.75
CA TRP A 22 11.09 -16.80 26.40
C TRP A 22 11.38 -17.87 25.33
N ASP A 23 10.43 -18.12 24.44
CA ASP A 23 10.60 -19.07 23.31
C ASP A 23 11.43 -18.42 22.20
N PHE A 24 11.32 -17.10 22.02
CA PHE A 24 12.03 -16.30 21.02
C PHE A 24 12.45 -14.95 21.61
N ASP A 25 13.43 -14.28 20.99
CA ASP A 25 13.80 -12.88 21.33
C ASP A 25 12.71 -11.90 20.88
N ALA A 26 12.02 -12.19 19.77
CA ALA A 26 10.91 -11.38 19.25
C ALA A 26 9.94 -12.22 18.41
N ILE A 27 8.68 -11.84 18.43
CA ILE A 27 7.65 -12.40 17.56
C ILE A 27 7.18 -11.29 16.60
N VAL A 28 7.15 -11.60 15.31
CA VAL A 28 6.61 -10.73 14.25
C VAL A 28 5.34 -11.35 13.70
N VAL A 29 4.23 -10.61 13.73
CA VAL A 29 2.92 -11.09 13.31
C VAL A 29 2.53 -10.52 11.96
N GLY A 30 2.48 -11.36 10.93
CA GLY A 30 2.22 -11.03 9.53
C GLY A 30 3.50 -10.98 8.70
N ALA A 31 3.62 -11.88 7.71
CA ALA A 31 4.76 -11.98 6.80
C ALA A 31 4.60 -11.13 5.52
N GLY A 32 3.87 -10.01 5.62
CA GLY A 32 3.85 -8.97 4.60
C GLY A 32 5.15 -8.14 4.60
N PRO A 33 5.25 -7.07 3.78
CA PRO A 33 6.48 -6.30 3.64
C PRO A 33 7.05 -5.74 4.94
N ALA A 34 6.21 -5.28 5.87
CA ALA A 34 6.67 -4.76 7.15
C ALA A 34 7.29 -5.88 8.00
N GLY A 35 6.57 -6.99 8.18
CA GLY A 35 7.03 -8.09 9.03
C GLY A 35 8.24 -8.81 8.46
N SER A 36 8.28 -9.04 7.16
CA SER A 36 9.45 -9.66 6.50
C SER A 36 10.71 -8.82 6.65
N CYS A 37 10.60 -7.49 6.51
CA CYS A 37 11.72 -6.58 6.74
C CYS A 37 12.15 -6.56 8.22
N ALA A 38 11.21 -6.50 9.17
CA ALA A 38 11.51 -6.54 10.61
C ALA A 38 12.23 -7.84 10.98
N ALA A 39 11.70 -8.99 10.55
CA ALA A 39 12.28 -10.29 10.81
C ALA A 39 13.68 -10.43 10.19
N THR A 40 13.90 -9.90 8.97
CA THR A 40 15.23 -9.86 8.34
C THR A 40 16.25 -9.10 9.18
N VAL A 41 15.88 -7.89 9.67
CA VAL A 41 16.75 -7.07 10.51
C VAL A 41 17.12 -7.78 11.80
N LEU A 42 16.14 -8.36 12.48
CA LEU A 42 16.33 -9.11 13.72
C LEU A 42 17.22 -10.34 13.54
N ALA A 43 16.93 -11.16 12.53
CA ALA A 43 17.68 -12.38 12.25
C ALA A 43 19.14 -12.08 11.89
N ARG A 44 19.40 -11.03 11.10
CA ARG A 44 20.78 -10.59 10.79
C ARG A 44 21.55 -10.11 12.00
N ALA A 45 20.86 -9.61 13.01
CA ALA A 45 21.47 -9.24 14.31
C ALA A 45 21.65 -10.44 15.24
N GLY A 46 21.42 -11.66 14.77
CA GLY A 46 21.58 -12.91 15.52
C GLY A 46 20.48 -13.15 16.55
N ARG A 47 19.30 -12.50 16.40
CA ARG A 47 18.17 -12.69 17.28
C ARG A 47 17.32 -13.88 16.82
N GLN A 48 16.83 -14.67 17.78
CA GLN A 48 15.85 -15.71 17.51
C GLN A 48 14.49 -15.04 17.28
N VAL A 49 14.01 -15.03 16.04
CA VAL A 49 12.76 -14.38 15.67
C VAL A 49 11.78 -15.36 15.05
N LEU A 50 10.55 -15.35 15.54
CA LEU A 50 9.42 -16.07 14.96
C LEU A 50 8.60 -15.10 14.09
N LEU A 51 8.46 -15.42 12.80
CA LEU A 51 7.62 -14.72 11.83
C LEU A 51 6.37 -15.56 11.56
N LEU A 52 5.21 -15.07 12.00
CA LEU A 52 3.92 -15.76 11.88
C LEU A 52 3.12 -15.26 10.70
N GLU A 53 2.59 -16.18 9.89
CA GLU A 53 1.70 -15.85 8.76
C GLU A 53 0.44 -16.73 8.79
N ARG A 54 -0.73 -16.08 8.72
CA ARG A 54 -2.03 -16.78 8.72
C ARG A 54 -2.31 -17.55 7.42
N GLY A 55 -1.76 -17.09 6.31
CA GLY A 55 -1.91 -17.73 5.00
C GLY A 55 -1.01 -18.94 4.83
N PRO A 56 -1.25 -19.77 3.82
CA PRO A 56 -0.41 -20.93 3.51
C PRO A 56 1.00 -20.53 3.05
N PHE A 57 1.17 -19.30 2.60
CA PHE A 57 2.46 -18.66 2.31
C PHE A 57 2.30 -17.13 2.40
N ALA A 58 3.40 -16.41 2.57
CA ALA A 58 3.42 -14.96 2.65
C ALA A 58 2.85 -14.34 1.37
N GLY A 59 1.89 -13.42 1.50
CA GLY A 59 1.22 -12.80 0.36
C GLY A 59 -0.04 -13.53 -0.13
N SER A 60 -0.27 -14.80 0.27
CA SER A 60 -1.44 -15.60 -0.21
C SER A 60 -2.80 -14.97 0.09
N LYS A 61 -2.89 -14.10 1.07
CA LYS A 61 -4.12 -13.35 1.43
C LYS A 61 -4.16 -11.95 0.83
N ASN A 62 -3.11 -11.55 0.12
CA ASN A 62 -3.00 -10.22 -0.47
C ASN A 62 -2.93 -10.34 -2.00
N MET A 63 -4.08 -10.49 -2.62
CA MET A 63 -4.22 -10.63 -4.07
C MET A 63 -3.97 -9.31 -4.82
N TYR A 64 -3.76 -8.21 -4.11
CA TYR A 64 -3.60 -6.89 -4.68
C TYR A 64 -2.18 -6.67 -5.20
N GLY A 65 -2.01 -6.65 -6.51
CA GLY A 65 -0.79 -6.20 -7.18
C GLY A 65 -0.89 -4.73 -7.53
N GLY A 66 0.24 -4.06 -7.67
CA GLY A 66 0.28 -2.64 -8.03
C GLY A 66 1.71 -2.16 -8.27
N VAL A 67 1.89 -0.85 -8.21
CA VAL A 67 3.22 -0.25 -8.25
C VAL A 67 3.84 -0.30 -6.86
N VAL A 68 5.06 -0.83 -6.78
CA VAL A 68 5.89 -0.83 -5.58
C VAL A 68 7.11 0.08 -5.77
N TYR A 69 7.52 0.77 -4.70
CA TYR A 69 8.69 1.66 -4.67
C TYR A 69 9.75 1.11 -3.72
N PRO A 70 10.52 0.09 -4.13
CA PRO A 70 11.30 -0.73 -3.22
C PRO A 70 12.71 -0.22 -2.92
N ARG A 71 13.06 1.03 -3.23
CA ARG A 71 14.39 1.61 -2.97
C ARG A 71 14.84 1.54 -1.51
N ILE A 72 13.90 1.46 -0.57
CA ILE A 72 14.24 1.23 0.84
C ILE A 72 14.98 -0.10 1.05
N LEU A 73 14.82 -1.06 0.14
CA LEU A 73 15.53 -2.33 0.19
C LEU A 73 17.01 -2.22 -0.20
N ASP A 74 17.46 -1.12 -0.81
CA ASP A 74 18.87 -0.96 -1.22
C ASP A 74 19.82 -1.16 -0.03
N GLY A 75 19.43 -0.74 1.16
CA GLY A 75 20.18 -0.94 2.41
C GLY A 75 19.99 -2.32 3.05
N LEU A 76 18.84 -2.94 2.86
CA LEU A 76 18.54 -4.24 3.46
C LEU A 76 18.91 -5.41 2.54
N HIS A 77 18.67 -5.30 1.25
CA HIS A 77 18.94 -6.33 0.24
C HIS A 77 19.62 -5.70 -0.97
N PRO A 78 20.95 -5.47 -0.94
CA PRO A 78 21.67 -4.90 -2.07
C PRO A 78 21.39 -5.67 -3.36
N GLN A 79 21.17 -4.94 -4.47
CA GLN A 79 20.82 -5.53 -5.77
C GLN A 79 19.52 -6.39 -5.77
N TRP A 80 18.57 -6.10 -4.86
CA TRP A 80 17.29 -6.79 -4.75
C TRP A 80 16.57 -6.95 -6.11
N TRP A 81 16.79 -6.04 -7.05
CA TRP A 81 16.17 -6.02 -8.38
C TRP A 81 16.60 -7.16 -9.30
N GLU A 82 17.70 -7.85 -9.00
CA GLU A 82 18.17 -9.01 -9.76
C GLU A 82 17.34 -10.26 -9.44
N GLU A 83 16.77 -10.33 -8.24
CA GLU A 83 16.07 -11.51 -7.73
C GLU A 83 14.57 -11.26 -7.49
N ALA A 84 14.16 -10.01 -7.24
CA ALA A 84 12.77 -9.71 -6.92
C ALA A 84 11.84 -10.02 -8.11
N PRO A 85 10.70 -10.67 -7.87
CA PRO A 85 9.76 -11.07 -8.91
C PRO A 85 8.87 -9.90 -9.35
N VAL A 86 9.51 -8.81 -9.82
CA VAL A 86 8.80 -7.67 -10.36
C VAL A 86 8.43 -7.90 -11.83
N GLN A 87 7.35 -7.31 -12.29
CA GLN A 87 6.82 -7.49 -13.62
C GLN A 87 7.49 -6.52 -14.61
N ARG A 88 7.28 -5.21 -14.42
CA ARG A 88 7.86 -4.16 -15.28
C ARG A 88 8.42 -3.03 -14.43
N TRP A 89 9.44 -2.35 -14.94
CA TRP A 89 9.94 -1.12 -14.38
C TRP A 89 9.08 0.05 -14.83
N VAL A 90 8.58 0.85 -13.90
CA VAL A 90 7.73 2.01 -14.25
C VAL A 90 8.60 3.12 -14.79
N THR A 91 8.77 3.14 -16.12
CA THR A 91 9.51 4.18 -16.88
C THR A 91 8.62 5.30 -17.40
N ARG A 92 7.29 5.10 -17.32
CA ARG A 92 6.27 6.06 -17.74
C ARG A 92 5.18 6.17 -16.68
N ARG A 93 4.93 7.39 -16.23
CA ARG A 93 3.81 7.72 -15.35
C ARG A 93 2.89 8.72 -16.01
N SER A 94 1.60 8.46 -15.95
CA SER A 94 0.58 9.34 -16.48
C SER A 94 -0.43 9.67 -15.41
N THR A 95 -0.82 10.94 -15.30
CA THR A 95 -1.99 11.35 -14.54
C THR A 95 -3.08 11.70 -15.53
N MET A 96 -4.17 10.97 -15.50
CA MET A 96 -5.33 11.16 -16.37
C MET A 96 -6.50 11.72 -15.59
N VAL A 97 -7.12 12.75 -16.11
CA VAL A 97 -8.35 13.33 -15.57
C VAL A 97 -9.49 12.97 -16.51
N LEU A 98 -10.47 12.22 -16.00
CA LEU A 98 -11.63 11.78 -16.78
C LEU A 98 -12.88 12.57 -16.43
N THR A 99 -13.68 12.85 -17.44
CA THR A 99 -15.10 13.17 -17.32
C THR A 99 -15.89 11.98 -17.88
N GLU A 100 -17.16 12.13 -18.19
CA GLU A 100 -17.96 11.05 -18.75
C GLU A 100 -17.45 10.56 -20.14
N THR A 101 -16.93 11.47 -20.96
CA THR A 101 -16.52 11.16 -22.35
C THR A 101 -15.17 11.76 -22.75
N GLN A 102 -14.54 12.54 -21.88
CA GLN A 102 -13.32 13.28 -22.21
C GLN A 102 -12.19 12.85 -21.29
N ALA A 103 -10.96 12.90 -21.78
CA ALA A 103 -9.75 12.66 -21.03
C ALA A 103 -8.75 13.80 -21.24
N LEU A 104 -8.13 14.25 -20.15
CA LEU A 104 -6.94 15.06 -20.15
C LEU A 104 -5.82 14.27 -19.49
N THR A 105 -4.70 14.12 -20.17
CA THR A 105 -3.57 13.34 -19.66
C THR A 105 -2.31 14.20 -19.59
N VAL A 106 -1.66 14.16 -18.43
CA VAL A 106 -0.26 14.60 -18.26
C VAL A 106 0.58 13.34 -18.25
N ASP A 107 1.50 13.23 -19.20
CA ASP A 107 2.30 12.04 -19.43
C ASP A 107 3.78 12.36 -19.28
N PHE A 108 4.49 11.57 -18.48
CA PHE A 108 5.92 11.69 -18.25
C PHE A 108 6.62 10.37 -18.48
N ARG A 109 7.66 10.37 -19.30
CA ARG A 109 8.50 9.21 -19.60
C ARG A 109 9.97 9.55 -19.42
N THR A 110 10.71 8.63 -18.82
CA THR A 110 12.18 8.74 -18.74
C THR A 110 12.85 7.38 -18.78
N ALA A 111 13.86 7.23 -19.62
CA ALA A 111 14.69 6.03 -19.66
C ALA A 111 15.55 5.84 -18.39
N ALA A 112 15.75 6.90 -17.60
CA ALA A 112 16.53 6.81 -16.37
C ALA A 112 15.91 5.85 -15.33
N TRP A 113 14.59 5.71 -15.32
CA TRP A 113 13.89 4.81 -14.39
C TRP A 113 13.89 3.34 -14.82
N GLY A 114 14.37 3.04 -16.04
CA GLY A 114 14.53 1.67 -16.55
C GLY A 114 15.87 1.01 -16.20
N ARG A 115 16.65 1.62 -15.32
CA ARG A 115 17.95 1.11 -14.84
C ARG A 115 18.19 1.51 -13.38
N PRO A 116 19.07 0.79 -12.66
CA PRO A 116 19.38 1.13 -11.28
C PRO A 116 19.91 2.56 -11.11
N PRO A 117 19.51 3.26 -10.03
CA PRO A 117 18.51 2.85 -9.05
C PRO A 117 17.09 3.04 -9.61
N TYR A 118 16.33 1.95 -9.68
CA TYR A 118 14.96 1.97 -10.22
C TYR A 118 14.04 2.84 -9.37
N ASN A 119 13.09 3.54 -10.02
CA ASN A 119 12.12 4.37 -9.30
C ASN A 119 10.98 3.53 -8.72
N GLY A 120 10.36 2.69 -9.53
CA GLY A 120 9.26 1.81 -9.14
C GLY A 120 9.10 0.66 -10.10
N ALA A 121 8.37 -0.34 -9.67
CA ALA A 121 8.06 -1.51 -10.48
C ALA A 121 6.61 -1.96 -10.27
N THR A 122 6.01 -2.55 -11.29
CA THR A 122 4.77 -3.32 -11.11
C THR A 122 5.10 -4.71 -10.58
N ALA A 123 4.30 -5.22 -9.67
CA ALA A 123 4.50 -6.52 -9.06
C ALA A 123 3.18 -7.16 -8.65
N TYR A 124 3.14 -8.48 -8.64
CA TYR A 124 2.12 -9.22 -7.93
C TYR A 124 2.54 -9.38 -6.46
N ARG A 125 1.68 -8.97 -5.56
CA ARG A 125 1.97 -9.02 -4.11
C ARG A 125 2.18 -10.44 -3.60
N PRO A 126 1.45 -11.47 -4.04
CA PRO A 126 1.75 -12.84 -3.65
C PRO A 126 3.20 -13.24 -3.93
N ASP A 127 3.72 -12.94 -5.11
CA ASP A 127 5.09 -13.29 -5.49
C ASP A 127 6.11 -12.45 -4.74
N PHE A 128 5.87 -11.13 -4.67
CA PHE A 128 6.78 -10.20 -4.01
C PHE A 128 6.88 -10.45 -2.50
N ASP A 129 5.74 -10.65 -1.84
CA ASP A 129 5.70 -10.91 -0.40
C ASP A 129 6.32 -12.28 -0.07
N PHE A 130 6.06 -13.30 -0.90
CA PHE A 130 6.69 -14.62 -0.76
C PHE A 130 8.22 -14.53 -0.87
N TRP A 131 8.73 -13.84 -1.89
CA TRP A 131 10.15 -13.61 -2.06
C TRP A 131 10.76 -12.88 -0.85
N LEU A 132 10.11 -11.82 -0.38
CA LEU A 132 10.63 -11.01 0.71
C LEU A 132 10.63 -11.77 2.04
N ALA A 133 9.60 -12.60 2.31
CA ALA A 133 9.55 -13.49 3.47
C ALA A 133 10.64 -14.57 3.38
N GLY A 134 10.89 -15.13 2.20
CA GLY A 134 12.02 -16.05 1.97
C GLY A 134 13.38 -15.43 2.26
N LYS A 135 13.53 -14.10 2.05
CA LYS A 135 14.74 -13.38 2.47
C LYS A 135 14.90 -13.28 3.99
N ALA A 136 13.79 -13.16 4.72
CA ALA A 136 13.82 -13.20 6.19
C ALA A 136 14.20 -14.61 6.70
N GLU A 137 13.62 -15.65 6.11
CA GLU A 137 13.96 -17.04 6.44
C GLU A 137 15.43 -17.34 6.12
N ALA A 138 15.92 -16.93 4.95
CA ALA A 138 17.34 -17.08 4.57
C ALA A 138 18.29 -16.29 5.50
N ALA A 139 17.82 -15.24 6.14
CA ALA A 139 18.57 -14.49 7.16
C ALA A 139 18.59 -15.19 8.54
N GLY A 140 17.78 -16.22 8.74
CA GLY A 140 17.71 -17.01 9.98
C GLY A 140 16.40 -16.82 10.78
N ALA A 141 15.40 -16.11 10.25
CA ALA A 141 14.09 -16.05 10.88
C ALA A 141 13.34 -17.39 10.76
N THR A 142 12.62 -17.78 11.81
CA THR A 142 11.71 -18.93 11.75
C THR A 142 10.37 -18.47 11.18
N LEU A 143 10.08 -18.83 9.93
CA LEU A 143 8.79 -18.53 9.28
C LEU A 143 7.81 -19.67 9.53
N LEU A 144 6.64 -19.35 10.11
CA LEU A 144 5.56 -20.30 10.34
C LEU A 144 4.28 -19.83 9.67
N CYS A 145 3.94 -20.42 8.54
CA CYS A 145 2.73 -20.16 7.77
C CYS A 145 1.53 -20.98 8.29
N SER A 146 0.32 -20.68 7.76
CA SER A 146 -0.95 -21.31 8.17
C SER A 146 -1.17 -21.26 9.69
N THR A 147 -0.76 -20.17 10.32
CA THR A 147 -0.85 -19.97 11.78
C THR A 147 -1.43 -18.58 12.06
N THR A 148 -2.62 -18.55 12.61
CA THR A 148 -3.33 -17.30 12.91
C THR A 148 -3.07 -16.89 14.34
N VAL A 149 -2.55 -15.67 14.54
CA VAL A 149 -2.53 -15.09 15.88
C VAL A 149 -3.93 -14.61 16.23
N ILE A 150 -4.47 -15.09 17.35
CA ILE A 150 -5.83 -14.83 17.81
C ILE A 150 -5.90 -13.93 19.04
N GLY A 151 -4.76 -13.55 19.62
CA GLY A 151 -4.70 -12.62 20.75
C GLY A 151 -3.27 -12.43 21.29
N LEU A 152 -3.16 -11.50 22.22
CA LEU A 152 -1.92 -11.17 22.94
C LEU A 152 -1.86 -11.89 24.30
N LEU A 153 -0.69 -12.39 24.66
CA LEU A 153 -0.38 -12.81 26.03
C LEU A 153 0.10 -11.60 26.82
N ARG A 154 -0.40 -11.43 28.06
CA ARG A 154 -0.09 -10.27 28.89
C ARG A 154 0.22 -10.69 30.31
N ASP A 155 1.01 -9.87 30.99
CA ASP A 155 1.14 -9.95 32.45
C ASP A 155 -0.01 -9.25 33.19
N THR A 156 0.06 -9.23 34.50
CA THR A 156 -0.93 -8.60 35.39
C THR A 156 -0.97 -7.07 35.27
N GLU A 157 0.08 -6.44 34.75
CA GLU A 157 0.19 -4.99 34.53
C GLU A 157 -0.24 -4.60 33.11
N GLY A 158 -0.50 -5.58 32.24
CA GLY A 158 -0.96 -5.40 30.88
C GLY A 158 0.15 -5.35 29.81
N ALA A 159 1.42 -5.54 30.20
CA ALA A 159 2.52 -5.63 29.26
C ALA A 159 2.41 -6.89 28.39
N VAL A 160 2.74 -6.77 27.11
CA VAL A 160 2.70 -7.89 26.17
C VAL A 160 3.89 -8.80 26.38
N LEU A 161 3.61 -10.11 26.54
CA LEU A 161 4.59 -11.16 26.78
C LEU A 161 4.64 -12.21 25.67
N GLY A 162 3.89 -12.01 24.59
CA GLY A 162 3.80 -12.97 23.49
C GLY A 162 2.45 -12.96 22.80
N VAL A 163 2.16 -14.03 22.10
CA VAL A 163 0.93 -14.19 21.32
C VAL A 163 0.29 -15.56 21.55
N ARG A 164 -1.03 -15.59 21.41
CA ARG A 164 -1.82 -16.83 21.31
C ARG A 164 -2.14 -17.10 19.85
N THR A 165 -1.94 -18.31 19.42
CA THR A 165 -2.26 -18.76 18.05
C THR A 165 -3.47 -19.72 18.04
N ASP A 166 -3.98 -19.99 16.83
CA ASP A 166 -5.05 -20.99 16.59
C ASP A 166 -4.56 -22.44 16.64
N ARG A 167 -3.29 -22.67 17.01
CA ARG A 167 -2.71 -24.01 17.15
C ARG A 167 -2.97 -24.59 18.53
N PRO A 168 -3.10 -25.93 18.67
CA PRO A 168 -3.06 -26.58 19.98
C PRO A 168 -1.75 -26.23 20.70
N ASP A 169 -1.84 -25.88 21.97
CA ASP A 169 -0.69 -25.41 22.79
C ASP A 169 0.10 -24.28 22.11
N GLY A 170 -0.63 -23.40 21.39
CA GLY A 170 -0.05 -22.40 20.49
C GLY A 170 0.23 -21.05 21.14
N ASP A 171 0.35 -20.97 22.46
CA ASP A 171 0.85 -19.79 23.16
C ASP A 171 2.37 -19.73 22.98
N VAL A 172 2.89 -18.61 22.45
CA VAL A 172 4.33 -18.40 22.21
C VAL A 172 4.75 -17.10 22.89
N ARG A 173 5.86 -17.17 23.64
CA ARG A 173 6.34 -16.08 24.48
C ARG A 173 7.58 -15.41 23.91
N ALA A 174 7.58 -14.08 23.93
CA ALA A 174 8.73 -13.24 23.61
C ALA A 174 8.62 -11.89 24.34
N PRO A 175 9.73 -11.26 24.68
CA PRO A 175 9.73 -9.95 25.37
C PRO A 175 9.19 -8.81 24.49
N ILE A 176 9.17 -9.00 23.14
CA ILE A 176 8.65 -8.01 22.20
C ILE A 176 7.85 -8.71 21.10
N VAL A 177 6.67 -8.16 20.82
CA VAL A 177 5.83 -8.50 19.67
C VAL A 177 5.80 -7.32 18.71
N ILE A 178 6.01 -7.56 17.42
CA ILE A 178 5.85 -6.56 16.34
C ILE A 178 4.59 -6.92 15.56
N ALA A 179 3.53 -6.12 15.74
CA ALA A 179 2.25 -6.29 15.03
C ALA A 179 2.36 -5.70 13.61
N CYS A 180 2.43 -6.59 12.62
CA CYS A 180 2.39 -6.29 11.18
C CYS A 180 1.17 -6.95 10.55
N ASP A 181 0.05 -7.02 11.28
CA ASP A 181 -1.18 -7.76 10.95
C ASP A 181 -2.10 -7.04 9.95
N GLY A 182 -1.57 -6.01 9.29
CA GLY A 182 -2.20 -5.31 8.18
C GLY A 182 -3.33 -4.37 8.59
N VAL A 183 -4.14 -3.94 7.62
CA VAL A 183 -5.15 -2.89 7.77
C VAL A 183 -6.17 -3.15 8.89
N ASN A 184 -6.46 -4.41 9.20
CA ASN A 184 -7.40 -4.75 10.27
C ASN A 184 -6.84 -4.44 11.66
N SER A 185 -5.54 -4.47 11.85
CA SER A 185 -4.80 -4.12 13.07
C SER A 185 -5.45 -4.67 14.35
N PHE A 186 -5.80 -5.97 14.34
CA PHE A 186 -6.49 -6.62 15.47
C PHE A 186 -5.69 -6.52 16.75
N LEU A 187 -4.37 -6.72 16.68
CA LEU A 187 -3.49 -6.69 17.84
C LEU A 187 -3.33 -5.28 18.41
N ALA A 188 -3.23 -4.25 17.56
CA ALA A 188 -3.17 -2.87 18.02
C ALA A 188 -4.49 -2.43 18.69
N LYS A 189 -5.62 -2.90 18.18
CA LYS A 189 -6.95 -2.67 18.78
C LYS A 189 -7.08 -3.38 20.12
N GLU A 190 -6.73 -4.66 20.19
CA GLU A 190 -6.73 -5.43 21.44
C GLU A 190 -5.81 -4.82 22.49
N ALA A 191 -4.67 -4.26 22.05
CA ALA A 191 -3.74 -3.56 22.93
C ALA A 191 -4.23 -2.18 23.39
N GLY A 192 -5.36 -1.70 22.90
CA GLY A 192 -5.85 -0.35 23.21
C GLY A 192 -4.94 0.75 22.66
N LEU A 193 -4.11 0.44 21.65
CA LEU A 193 -3.25 1.41 20.96
C LEU A 193 -3.99 2.12 19.85
N HIS A 194 -5.04 1.53 19.32
CA HIS A 194 -5.84 2.01 18.21
C HIS A 194 -7.21 2.47 18.69
N GLU A 195 -7.55 3.74 18.44
CA GLU A 195 -8.91 4.24 18.66
C GLU A 195 -9.90 3.52 17.74
N PRO A 196 -11.19 3.43 18.11
CA PRO A 196 -12.23 2.93 17.22
C PRO A 196 -12.21 3.70 15.89
N MET A 197 -12.12 2.97 14.78
CA MET A 197 -11.94 3.59 13.48
C MET A 197 -13.27 3.87 12.81
N ASP A 198 -13.44 5.10 12.28
CA ASP A 198 -14.57 5.47 11.45
C ASP A 198 -14.38 4.90 10.02
N ALA A 199 -15.46 4.42 9.41
CA ALA A 199 -15.47 4.04 8.00
C ALA A 199 -14.97 5.15 7.06
N ALA A 200 -15.10 6.42 7.47
CA ALA A 200 -14.60 7.58 6.74
C ALA A 200 -13.06 7.59 6.57
N HIS A 201 -12.34 6.83 7.37
CA HIS A 201 -10.89 6.72 7.33
C HIS A 201 -10.38 5.67 6.33
N TYR A 202 -11.31 4.92 5.71
CA TYR A 202 -10.95 3.86 4.79
C TYR A 202 -11.44 4.14 3.38
N THR A 203 -10.67 3.65 2.43
CA THR A 203 -11.11 3.42 1.06
C THR A 203 -11.13 1.92 0.78
N LEU A 204 -11.91 1.55 -0.22
CA LEU A 204 -11.93 0.21 -0.78
C LEU A 204 -11.19 0.23 -2.11
N GLY A 205 -10.02 -0.40 -2.15
CA GLY A 205 -9.33 -0.71 -3.38
C GLY A 205 -9.95 -1.94 -4.03
N VAL A 206 -10.34 -1.81 -5.29
CA VAL A 206 -10.87 -2.92 -6.10
C VAL A 206 -10.11 -2.99 -7.42
N LYS A 207 -9.83 -4.20 -7.89
CA LYS A 207 -8.98 -4.42 -9.05
C LYS A 207 -9.42 -5.65 -9.83
N GLU A 208 -9.36 -5.54 -11.14
CA GLU A 208 -9.32 -6.68 -12.06
C GLU A 208 -7.92 -6.85 -12.64
N THR A 209 -7.47 -8.08 -12.77
CA THR A 209 -6.29 -8.46 -13.54
C THR A 209 -6.76 -9.02 -14.87
N LEU A 210 -6.43 -8.33 -15.96
CA LEU A 210 -6.85 -8.68 -17.31
C LEU A 210 -5.68 -9.31 -18.06
N ALA A 211 -5.79 -10.55 -18.50
CA ALA A 211 -4.78 -11.17 -19.35
C ALA A 211 -4.85 -10.62 -20.78
N LEU A 212 -3.70 -10.26 -21.30
CA LEU A 212 -3.48 -9.81 -22.67
C LEU A 212 -2.08 -10.27 -23.13
N PRO A 213 -1.89 -10.63 -24.40
CA PRO A 213 -0.56 -10.90 -24.91
C PRO A 213 0.39 -9.75 -24.68
N LYS A 214 1.64 -10.06 -24.31
CA LYS A 214 2.68 -9.06 -24.04
C LYS A 214 2.84 -8.05 -25.17
N GLU A 215 2.81 -8.54 -26.41
CA GLU A 215 2.98 -7.74 -27.62
C GLU A 215 1.85 -6.71 -27.77
N VAL A 216 0.62 -7.10 -27.42
CA VAL A 216 -0.56 -6.21 -27.42
C VAL A 216 -0.40 -5.11 -26.36
N ILE A 217 0.08 -5.47 -25.17
CA ILE A 217 0.38 -4.49 -24.11
C ILE A 217 1.49 -3.55 -24.56
N ASP A 218 2.57 -4.09 -25.11
CA ASP A 218 3.73 -3.31 -25.56
C ASP A 218 3.32 -2.30 -26.66
N GLU A 219 2.46 -2.70 -27.61
CA GLU A 219 1.95 -1.84 -28.66
C GLU A 219 1.03 -0.75 -28.11
N ARG A 220 -0.01 -1.13 -27.36
CA ARG A 220 -1.03 -0.18 -26.84
C ARG A 220 -0.46 0.87 -25.90
N PHE A 221 0.49 0.46 -25.06
CA PHE A 221 1.13 1.36 -24.10
C PHE A 221 2.45 1.97 -24.61
N ASN A 222 2.88 1.62 -25.82
CA ASN A 222 4.13 2.06 -26.42
C ASN A 222 5.31 1.85 -25.46
N VAL A 223 5.47 0.63 -25.00
CA VAL A 223 6.57 0.17 -24.13
C VAL A 223 7.31 -1.00 -24.78
N ARG A 224 8.46 -1.36 -24.25
CA ARG A 224 9.28 -2.47 -24.76
C ARG A 224 9.92 -3.22 -23.60
N GLU A 225 10.26 -4.47 -23.82
CA GLU A 225 10.99 -5.31 -22.86
C GLU A 225 10.31 -5.35 -21.49
N ARG A 226 10.94 -4.74 -20.48
CA ARG A 226 10.43 -4.61 -19.12
C ARG A 226 10.06 -3.17 -18.75
N ASP A 227 9.96 -2.27 -19.73
CA ASP A 227 9.39 -0.95 -19.49
C ASP A 227 7.90 -1.07 -19.14
N GLY A 228 7.48 -0.30 -18.15
CA GLY A 228 6.11 -0.30 -17.64
C GLY A 228 5.49 1.08 -17.57
N VAL A 229 4.16 1.07 -17.52
CA VAL A 229 3.33 2.26 -17.39
C VAL A 229 2.47 2.18 -16.15
N ASP A 230 2.42 3.30 -15.43
CA ASP A 230 1.53 3.58 -14.33
C ASP A 230 0.62 4.74 -14.75
N ILE A 231 -0.68 4.50 -14.89
CA ILE A 231 -1.70 5.51 -15.17
C ILE A 231 -2.54 5.68 -13.92
N GLU A 232 -2.42 6.82 -13.27
CA GLU A 232 -3.29 7.24 -12.16
C GLU A 232 -4.41 8.11 -12.70
N ILE A 233 -5.65 7.86 -12.28
CA ILE A 233 -6.84 8.45 -12.86
C ILE A 233 -7.64 9.19 -11.79
N ILE A 234 -7.90 10.47 -12.03
CA ILE A 234 -8.83 11.30 -11.25
C ILE A 234 -10.16 11.33 -12.02
N GLY A 235 -11.26 11.02 -11.36
CA GLY A 235 -12.54 10.78 -12.02
C GLY A 235 -12.66 9.34 -12.55
N GLY A 236 -13.64 9.06 -13.38
CA GLY A 236 -13.90 7.71 -13.90
C GLY A 236 -14.55 6.75 -12.91
N THR A 237 -14.80 7.19 -11.68
CA THR A 237 -15.49 6.44 -10.62
C THR A 237 -16.97 6.81 -10.46
N GLY A 238 -17.54 7.47 -11.46
CA GLY A 238 -18.93 7.93 -11.44
C GLY A 238 -19.19 8.98 -10.39
N THR A 239 -20.17 8.73 -9.51
CA THR A 239 -20.56 9.62 -8.41
C THR A 239 -19.83 9.31 -7.10
N VAL A 240 -19.05 8.24 -7.05
CA VAL A 240 -18.27 7.85 -5.87
C VAL A 240 -16.93 8.56 -5.90
N ASN A 241 -16.60 9.31 -4.84
CA ASN A 241 -15.29 9.95 -4.73
C ASN A 241 -14.20 8.89 -4.59
N GLY A 242 -13.11 9.05 -5.35
CA GLY A 242 -12.03 8.10 -5.37
C GLY A 242 -11.04 8.39 -6.50
N GLY A 243 -10.27 7.40 -6.85
CA GLY A 243 -9.38 7.40 -7.99
C GLY A 243 -9.44 6.07 -8.72
N ALA A 244 -8.88 6.02 -9.91
CA ALA A 244 -8.76 4.78 -10.64
C ALA A 244 -7.32 4.63 -11.16
N PHE A 245 -6.98 3.46 -11.67
CA PHE A 245 -5.65 3.19 -12.17
C PHE A 245 -5.64 2.13 -13.27
N VAL A 246 -4.60 2.18 -14.09
CA VAL A 246 -4.23 1.12 -15.04
C VAL A 246 -2.73 0.92 -14.98
N TYR A 247 -2.29 -0.30 -14.62
CA TYR A 247 -0.88 -0.67 -14.57
C TYR A 247 -0.58 -1.79 -15.55
N THR A 248 0.57 -1.71 -16.21
CA THR A 248 1.02 -2.77 -17.11
C THR A 248 1.90 -3.79 -16.38
N ASN A 249 1.57 -5.07 -16.50
CA ASN A 249 2.44 -6.19 -16.18
C ASN A 249 3.01 -6.80 -17.48
N LEU A 250 3.72 -7.92 -17.40
CA LEU A 250 4.30 -8.55 -18.61
C LEU A 250 3.22 -9.00 -19.59
N ASP A 251 2.23 -9.73 -19.10
CA ASP A 251 1.16 -10.38 -19.85
C ASP A 251 -0.23 -10.12 -19.29
N THR A 252 -0.35 -9.13 -18.41
CA THR A 252 -1.62 -8.69 -17.84
C THR A 252 -1.67 -7.17 -17.67
N LEU A 253 -2.88 -6.65 -17.50
CA LEU A 253 -3.14 -5.30 -17.02
C LEU A 253 -3.81 -5.38 -15.64
N ALA A 254 -3.42 -4.52 -14.72
CA ALA A 254 -4.18 -4.26 -13.51
C ALA A 254 -5.04 -3.03 -13.73
N VAL A 255 -6.36 -3.19 -13.68
CA VAL A 255 -7.34 -2.11 -13.84
C VAL A 255 -8.18 -2.04 -12.58
N GLY A 256 -8.24 -0.89 -11.93
CA GLY A 256 -8.95 -0.81 -10.67
C GLY A 256 -9.33 0.60 -10.25
N ALA A 257 -9.96 0.67 -9.09
CA ALA A 257 -10.38 1.91 -8.45
C ALA A 257 -10.14 1.85 -6.95
N VAL A 258 -9.90 3.01 -6.37
CA VAL A 258 -9.82 3.24 -4.92
C VAL A 258 -11.00 4.14 -4.57
N LEU A 259 -11.94 3.63 -3.79
CA LEU A 259 -13.26 4.21 -3.59
C LEU A 259 -13.45 4.62 -2.13
N LYS A 260 -13.88 5.85 -1.87
CA LYS A 260 -14.20 6.32 -0.53
C LYS A 260 -15.35 5.49 0.05
N LEU A 261 -15.10 4.75 1.14
CA LEU A 261 -16.04 3.78 1.66
C LEU A 261 -17.42 4.35 2.03
N PRO A 262 -17.55 5.50 2.73
CA PRO A 262 -18.86 6.11 2.99
C PRO A 262 -19.60 6.55 1.72
N ALA A 263 -18.88 7.04 0.71
CA ALA A 263 -19.49 7.45 -0.55
C ALA A 263 -20.03 6.24 -1.33
N LEU A 264 -19.26 5.15 -1.36
CA LEU A 264 -19.69 3.89 -1.97
C LEU A 264 -20.97 3.35 -1.31
N ALA A 265 -21.01 3.32 0.03
CA ALA A 265 -22.18 2.89 0.79
C ALA A 265 -23.41 3.79 0.56
N ALA A 266 -23.22 5.12 0.53
CA ALA A 266 -24.31 6.07 0.31
C ALA A 266 -24.90 5.99 -1.10
N GLN A 267 -24.09 5.70 -2.12
CA GLN A 267 -24.50 5.57 -3.52
C GLN A 267 -25.08 4.19 -3.84
N GLN A 268 -24.91 3.22 -2.96
CA GLN A 268 -25.37 1.81 -3.16
C GLN A 268 -24.87 1.21 -4.49
N GLN A 269 -23.72 1.67 -4.99
CA GLN A 269 -23.11 1.15 -6.21
C GLN A 269 -22.22 -0.04 -5.91
N ARG A 270 -22.19 -0.99 -6.83
CA ARG A 270 -21.28 -2.13 -6.75
C ARG A 270 -19.91 -1.74 -7.33
N PRO A 271 -18.81 -2.08 -6.66
CA PRO A 271 -17.47 -1.77 -7.16
C PRO A 271 -17.19 -2.31 -8.56
N GLU A 272 -17.75 -3.49 -8.89
CA GLU A 272 -17.62 -4.13 -10.21
C GLU A 272 -18.26 -3.28 -11.32
N GLU A 273 -19.39 -2.63 -11.03
CA GLU A 273 -20.06 -1.73 -11.97
C GLU A 273 -19.21 -0.50 -12.25
N ILE A 274 -18.52 0.02 -11.22
CA ILE A 274 -17.59 1.16 -11.36
C ILE A 274 -16.40 0.78 -12.24
N ILE A 275 -15.81 -0.39 -12.04
CA ILE A 275 -14.73 -0.90 -12.92
C ILE A 275 -15.28 -1.12 -14.35
N GLY A 276 -16.49 -1.64 -14.49
CA GLY A 276 -17.15 -1.80 -15.79
C GLY A 276 -17.29 -0.48 -16.53
N HIS A 277 -17.76 0.57 -15.87
CA HIS A 277 -17.86 1.93 -16.43
C HIS A 277 -16.48 2.48 -16.80
N LEU A 278 -15.46 2.30 -15.95
CA LEU A 278 -14.10 2.72 -16.24
C LEU A 278 -13.55 2.04 -17.49
N LYS A 279 -13.72 0.73 -17.61
CA LYS A 279 -13.30 -0.04 -18.80
C LYS A 279 -14.04 0.37 -20.06
N GLY A 280 -15.30 0.80 -19.95
CA GLY A 280 -16.10 1.30 -21.06
C GLY A 280 -15.80 2.74 -21.47
N HIS A 281 -15.03 3.50 -20.70
CA HIS A 281 -14.71 4.88 -21.02
C HIS A 281 -13.87 4.98 -22.33
N PRO A 282 -14.19 5.92 -23.26
CA PRO A 282 -13.53 6.00 -24.58
C PRO A 282 -12.00 6.08 -24.56
N ALA A 283 -11.40 6.62 -23.50
CA ALA A 283 -9.95 6.71 -23.34
C ALA A 283 -9.33 5.44 -22.74
N ILE A 284 -10.12 4.57 -22.10
CA ILE A 284 -9.65 3.36 -21.42
C ILE A 284 -9.98 2.11 -22.24
N ALA A 285 -11.17 2.06 -22.86
CA ALA A 285 -11.64 0.89 -23.59
C ALA A 285 -10.60 0.35 -24.62
N PRO A 286 -9.95 1.18 -25.45
CA PRO A 286 -8.94 0.70 -26.38
C PRO A 286 -7.71 0.07 -25.70
N LEU A 287 -7.39 0.48 -24.48
CA LEU A 287 -6.24 -0.05 -23.74
C LEU A 287 -6.52 -1.46 -23.20
N VAL A 288 -7.78 -1.75 -22.86
CA VAL A 288 -8.18 -2.99 -22.16
C VAL A 288 -8.95 -3.97 -23.05
N GLU A 289 -9.28 -3.58 -24.30
CA GLU A 289 -10.06 -4.37 -25.26
C GLU A 289 -9.47 -5.78 -25.45
N GLY A 290 -10.34 -6.79 -25.41
CA GLY A 290 -9.94 -8.20 -25.54
C GLY A 290 -9.24 -8.79 -24.31
N GLY A 291 -9.10 -8.01 -23.23
CA GLY A 291 -8.54 -8.51 -21.97
C GLY A 291 -9.50 -9.50 -21.29
N GLU A 292 -8.98 -10.69 -20.95
CA GLU A 292 -9.71 -11.71 -20.19
C GLU A 292 -9.51 -11.49 -18.68
N VAL A 293 -10.61 -11.36 -17.91
CA VAL A 293 -10.53 -11.24 -16.45
C VAL A 293 -10.03 -12.55 -15.84
N LYS A 294 -8.86 -12.51 -15.23
CA LYS A 294 -8.26 -13.65 -14.51
C LYS A 294 -8.53 -13.59 -13.02
N GLU A 295 -8.63 -12.40 -12.47
CA GLU A 295 -8.78 -12.19 -11.06
C GLU A 295 -9.56 -10.90 -10.80
N TYR A 296 -10.44 -10.95 -9.81
CA TYR A 296 -11.03 -9.78 -9.15
C TYR A 296 -10.64 -9.80 -7.68
N SER A 297 -10.16 -8.68 -7.17
CA SER A 297 -9.77 -8.56 -5.76
C SER A 297 -10.23 -7.24 -5.17
N ALA A 298 -10.48 -7.26 -3.86
CA ALA A 298 -10.85 -6.09 -3.08
C ALA A 298 -10.07 -6.06 -1.77
N HIS A 299 -9.61 -4.88 -1.36
CA HIS A 299 -8.84 -4.67 -0.14
C HIS A 299 -9.16 -3.33 0.49
N LEU A 300 -9.28 -3.29 1.82
CA LEU A 300 -9.38 -2.03 2.56
C LEU A 300 -8.02 -1.34 2.62
N ILE A 301 -8.02 -0.02 2.48
CA ILE A 301 -6.81 0.80 2.52
C ILE A 301 -7.00 1.88 3.60
N PRO A 302 -6.05 2.05 4.54
CA PRO A 302 -6.12 3.04 5.60
C PRO A 302 -5.61 4.39 5.09
N GLU A 303 -6.48 5.23 4.54
CA GLU A 303 -6.10 6.45 3.81
C GLU A 303 -6.28 7.77 4.58
N ALA A 304 -6.67 7.73 5.85
CA ALA A 304 -6.80 8.97 6.61
C ALA A 304 -5.47 9.55 7.13
N GLY A 305 -4.34 8.92 6.80
CA GLY A 305 -3.01 9.38 7.17
C GLY A 305 -2.82 9.53 8.67
N LEU A 306 -2.23 10.66 9.13
CA LEU A 306 -1.96 10.88 10.55
C LEU A 306 -3.18 10.84 11.46
N SER A 307 -4.39 11.13 10.94
CA SER A 307 -5.61 11.19 11.75
C SER A 307 -6.08 9.81 12.22
N MET A 308 -5.62 8.74 11.58
CA MET A 308 -5.94 7.37 11.98
C MET A 308 -4.73 6.58 12.50
N MET A 309 -3.57 7.20 12.59
CA MET A 309 -2.36 6.53 13.08
C MET A 309 -2.53 6.17 14.56
N PRO A 310 -2.36 4.89 14.95
CA PRO A 310 -2.43 4.46 16.35
C PRO A 310 -1.23 4.98 17.13
N ARG A 311 -1.21 4.72 18.45
CA ARG A 311 0.04 4.74 19.18
C ARG A 311 0.94 3.62 18.65
N LEU A 312 2.16 3.96 18.27
CA LEU A 312 3.05 3.05 17.54
C LEU A 312 3.77 2.04 18.45
N SER A 313 3.73 2.27 19.76
CA SER A 313 4.36 1.40 20.76
C SER A 313 3.53 1.29 22.05
N GLY A 314 3.63 0.15 22.71
CA GLY A 314 3.16 -0.17 24.06
C GLY A 314 4.22 -0.99 24.78
N ASP A 315 3.96 -1.38 26.03
CA ASP A 315 4.86 -2.25 26.78
C ASP A 315 4.91 -3.64 26.11
N GLY A 316 6.10 -4.02 25.60
CA GLY A 316 6.31 -5.26 24.83
C GLY A 316 5.71 -5.30 23.43
N LEU A 317 5.21 -4.17 22.89
CA LEU A 317 4.51 -4.18 21.59
C LEU A 317 4.93 -3.00 20.70
N LEU A 318 5.21 -3.30 19.43
CA LEU A 318 5.34 -2.33 18.34
C LEU A 318 4.28 -2.60 17.25
N VAL A 319 3.86 -1.53 16.55
CA VAL A 319 2.89 -1.62 15.44
C VAL A 319 3.53 -1.05 14.18
N ALA A 320 3.51 -1.80 13.06
CA ALA A 320 4.17 -1.40 11.82
C ALA A 320 3.32 -1.70 10.56
N GLY A 321 3.65 -1.04 9.46
CA GLY A 321 2.94 -1.16 8.19
C GLY A 321 1.52 -0.62 8.24
N ASP A 322 0.60 -1.25 7.52
CA ASP A 322 -0.81 -0.86 7.46
C ASP A 322 -1.51 -0.95 8.82
N ALA A 323 -1.03 -1.80 9.72
CA ALA A 323 -1.52 -1.87 11.10
C ALA A 323 -1.26 -0.56 11.86
N ALA A 324 -0.21 0.17 11.47
CA ALA A 324 0.10 1.52 11.94
C ALA A 324 -0.49 2.63 11.06
N ALA A 325 -1.37 2.30 10.11
CA ALA A 325 -1.95 3.22 9.13
C ALA A 325 -0.89 3.97 8.29
N LEU A 326 0.24 3.33 8.02
CA LEU A 326 1.32 3.90 7.23
C LEU A 326 1.09 3.70 5.74
N CYS A 327 0.03 4.32 5.23
CA CYS A 327 -0.31 4.40 3.82
C CYS A 327 -0.50 5.87 3.44
N LEU A 328 0.11 6.30 2.34
CA LEU A 328 0.04 7.66 1.83
C LEU A 328 -0.84 7.70 0.59
N ALA A 329 -1.99 8.38 0.68
CA ALA A 329 -2.87 8.69 -0.43
C ALA A 329 -2.92 10.20 -0.66
N ALA A 330 -2.06 10.70 -1.52
CA ALA A 330 -1.90 12.13 -1.79
C ALA A 330 -2.12 12.48 -3.27
N GLY A 331 -3.06 11.81 -3.91
CA GLY A 331 -3.40 12.01 -5.32
C GLY A 331 -2.41 11.29 -6.24
N ILE A 332 -1.38 11.98 -6.72
CA ILE A 332 -0.34 11.40 -7.58
C ILE A 332 0.68 10.53 -6.81
N TRP A 333 0.61 10.49 -5.49
CA TRP A 333 1.42 9.63 -4.64
C TRP A 333 0.52 8.67 -3.89
N LEU A 334 0.47 7.42 -4.37
CA LEU A 334 -0.23 6.30 -3.75
C LEU A 334 0.83 5.30 -3.31
N GLU A 335 1.16 5.30 -2.04
CA GLU A 335 2.30 4.56 -1.51
C GLU A 335 1.93 3.89 -0.18
N GLY A 336 2.29 2.62 -0.04
CA GLY A 336 2.07 1.84 1.19
C GLY A 336 3.21 0.86 1.44
N VAL A 337 3.62 0.10 0.42
CA VAL A 337 4.61 -0.97 0.55
C VAL A 337 5.97 -0.46 1.02
N ASN A 338 6.44 0.69 0.50
CA ASN A 338 7.69 1.32 0.94
C ASN A 338 7.61 1.83 2.39
N PHE A 339 6.48 2.38 2.80
CA PHE A 339 6.24 2.77 4.20
C PHE A 339 6.18 1.54 5.12
N ALA A 340 5.52 0.47 4.67
CA ALA A 340 5.48 -0.79 5.40
C ALA A 340 6.88 -1.37 5.61
N MET A 341 7.69 -1.48 4.53
CA MET A 341 9.07 -1.96 4.61
C MET A 341 9.93 -1.09 5.54
N ALA A 342 9.87 0.24 5.38
CA ALA A 342 10.64 1.17 6.19
C ALA A 342 10.26 1.09 7.69
N SER A 343 8.97 0.98 7.99
CA SER A 343 8.51 0.83 9.38
C SER A 343 8.93 -0.51 9.96
N GLY A 344 8.89 -1.59 9.19
CA GLY A 344 9.40 -2.89 9.62
C GLY A 344 10.89 -2.86 9.96
N ILE A 345 11.72 -2.24 9.10
CA ILE A 345 13.15 -2.04 9.36
C ILE A 345 13.36 -1.28 10.68
N ALA A 346 12.67 -0.15 10.83
CA ALA A 346 12.78 0.68 12.03
C ALA A 346 12.31 -0.05 13.31
N ALA A 347 11.26 -0.89 13.21
CA ALA A 347 10.77 -1.70 14.33
C ALA A 347 11.79 -2.78 14.71
N GLY A 348 12.40 -3.46 13.73
CA GLY A 348 13.47 -4.43 13.97
C GLY A 348 14.68 -3.80 14.68
N GLU A 349 15.14 -2.65 14.18
CA GLU A 349 16.26 -1.91 14.79
C GLU A 349 15.96 -1.44 16.22
N ALA A 350 14.75 -0.90 16.46
CA ALA A 350 14.35 -0.47 17.80
C ALA A 350 14.23 -1.67 18.77
N THR A 351 13.76 -2.81 18.28
CA THR A 351 13.71 -4.06 19.04
C THR A 351 15.10 -4.51 19.48
N ILE A 352 16.09 -4.47 18.57
CA ILE A 352 17.48 -4.83 18.89
C ILE A 352 18.03 -3.94 20.03
N GLU A 353 17.79 -2.62 19.94
CA GLU A 353 18.23 -1.68 20.97
C GLU A 353 17.55 -1.93 22.33
N ALA A 354 16.22 -2.16 22.32
CA ALA A 354 15.45 -2.43 23.54
C ALA A 354 15.90 -3.72 24.23
N LEU A 355 16.13 -4.78 23.45
CA LEU A 355 16.66 -6.06 23.97
C LEU A 355 18.07 -5.91 24.55
N ALA A 356 18.94 -5.15 23.88
CA ALA A 356 20.30 -4.90 24.36
C ALA A 356 20.30 -4.06 25.66
N ALA A 357 19.35 -3.15 25.81
CA ALA A 357 19.17 -2.36 27.01
C ALA A 357 18.41 -3.07 28.13
N GLY A 358 17.85 -4.27 27.90
CA GLY A 358 16.97 -4.98 28.83
C GLY A 358 15.70 -4.21 29.19
N ASN A 359 15.24 -3.31 28.29
CA ASN A 359 14.08 -2.46 28.53
C ASN A 359 13.07 -2.56 27.39
N THR A 360 12.06 -3.41 27.55
CA THR A 360 10.98 -3.63 26.59
C THR A 360 9.71 -2.84 26.90
N SER A 361 9.75 -1.96 27.91
CA SER A 361 8.66 -1.04 28.18
C SER A 361 8.45 -0.08 27.00
N ARG A 362 7.31 0.60 26.99
CA ARG A 362 7.02 1.64 26.00
C ARG A 362 8.16 2.66 25.88
N ASN A 363 8.74 3.08 27.01
CA ASN A 363 9.87 4.03 27.02
C ASN A 363 11.12 3.44 26.35
N GLY A 364 11.41 2.16 26.58
CA GLY A 364 12.51 1.46 25.90
C GLY A 364 12.31 1.33 24.40
N LEU A 365 11.05 1.28 23.95
CA LEU A 365 10.65 1.17 22.55
C LEU A 365 10.45 2.52 21.83
N GLU A 366 10.59 3.67 22.50
CA GLU A 366 10.49 5.02 21.88
C GLU A 366 11.48 5.25 20.72
N GLY A 367 12.57 4.47 20.67
CA GLY A 367 13.53 4.47 19.56
C GLY A 367 12.85 4.26 18.21
N TYR A 368 11.79 3.48 18.16
CA TYR A 368 11.00 3.22 16.95
C TYR A 368 10.37 4.50 16.38
N GLU A 369 9.62 5.23 17.19
CA GLU A 369 8.95 6.45 16.74
C GLU A 369 9.95 7.55 16.35
N ARG A 370 11.09 7.65 17.10
CA ARG A 370 12.18 8.57 16.72
C ARG A 370 12.77 8.25 15.36
N ARG A 371 12.99 6.97 15.03
CA ARG A 371 13.48 6.52 13.72
C ARG A 371 12.49 6.88 12.61
N LEU A 372 11.20 6.61 12.78
CA LEU A 372 10.17 6.97 11.81
C LEU A 372 10.10 8.49 11.59
N ALA A 373 10.24 9.28 12.66
CA ALA A 373 10.25 10.74 12.59
C ALA A 373 11.50 11.31 11.89
N ALA A 374 12.63 10.61 11.95
CA ALA A 374 13.86 10.99 11.29
C ALA A 374 13.88 10.67 9.79
N THR A 375 13.04 9.73 9.34
CA THR A 375 12.96 9.25 7.95
C THR A 375 11.80 9.89 7.18
N PHE A 376 11.64 9.52 5.91
CA PHE A 376 10.51 9.94 5.06
C PHE A 376 9.16 9.50 5.66
N VAL A 377 9.10 8.41 6.42
CA VAL A 377 7.85 7.80 6.87
C VAL A 377 6.93 8.83 7.57
N LEU A 378 7.34 9.40 8.70
CA LEU A 378 6.50 10.39 9.37
C LEU A 378 6.64 11.81 8.80
N ARG A 379 7.74 12.12 8.09
CA ARG A 379 7.91 13.42 7.45
C ARG A 379 6.91 13.63 6.33
N ASP A 380 6.73 12.65 5.45
CA ASP A 380 5.80 12.74 4.33
C ASP A 380 4.35 12.71 4.82
N HIS A 381 4.02 11.84 5.78
CA HIS A 381 2.69 11.84 6.42
C HIS A 381 2.35 13.19 7.08
N ARG A 382 3.31 13.84 7.76
CA ARG A 382 3.11 15.17 8.36
C ARG A 382 2.97 16.26 7.31
N LYS A 383 3.82 16.24 6.27
CA LYS A 383 3.78 17.19 5.17
C LYS A 383 2.46 17.10 4.42
N LEU A 384 2.03 15.89 4.07
CA LEU A 384 0.89 15.62 3.21
C LEU A 384 -0.43 15.34 3.98
N ARG A 385 -0.47 15.61 5.29
CA ARG A 385 -1.63 15.29 6.16
C ARG A 385 -2.98 15.82 5.70
N ARG A 386 -3.00 16.87 4.86
CA ARG A 386 -4.22 17.47 4.30
C ARG A 386 -4.55 16.99 2.89
N ALA A 387 -3.66 16.22 2.28
CA ALA A 387 -3.82 15.78 0.90
C ALA A 387 -5.06 14.90 0.71
N PRO A 388 -5.38 13.90 1.56
CA PRO A 388 -6.56 13.06 1.38
C PRO A 388 -7.87 13.87 1.38
N GLU A 389 -8.03 14.83 2.30
CA GLU A 389 -9.22 15.68 2.37
C GLU A 389 -9.36 16.55 1.11
N LEU A 390 -8.27 17.13 0.63
CA LEU A 390 -8.28 17.98 -0.56
C LEU A 390 -8.57 17.16 -1.82
N VAL A 391 -7.84 16.07 -2.01
CA VAL A 391 -7.94 15.21 -3.19
C VAL A 391 -9.31 14.56 -3.32
N LEU A 392 -9.86 14.07 -2.21
CA LEU A 392 -11.18 13.42 -2.18
C LEU A 392 -12.35 14.41 -2.03
N SER A 393 -12.12 15.74 -2.15
CA SER A 393 -13.19 16.71 -2.13
C SER A 393 -14.00 16.70 -3.44
N ASP A 394 -15.31 16.93 -3.37
CA ASP A 394 -16.21 16.93 -4.53
C ASP A 394 -15.75 17.87 -5.66
N ARG A 395 -15.14 19.01 -5.32
CA ARG A 395 -14.63 19.93 -6.33
C ARG A 395 -13.46 19.38 -7.10
N VAL A 396 -12.52 18.74 -6.42
CA VAL A 396 -11.36 18.11 -7.07
C VAL A 396 -11.79 16.87 -7.85
N GLN A 397 -12.74 16.12 -7.32
CA GLN A 397 -13.20 14.88 -7.93
C GLN A 397 -14.13 15.10 -9.14
N HIS A 398 -14.98 16.13 -9.11
CA HIS A 398 -16.04 16.28 -10.12
C HIS A 398 -15.99 17.61 -10.87
N LEU A 399 -15.88 18.76 -10.16
CA LEU A 399 -16.03 20.06 -10.80
C LEU A 399 -14.78 20.53 -11.54
N TYR A 400 -13.59 20.31 -11.00
CA TYR A 400 -12.33 20.73 -11.66
C TYR A 400 -11.97 19.85 -12.87
N PRO A 401 -12.20 18.54 -12.88
CA PRO A 401 -12.15 17.73 -14.09
C PRO A 401 -13.03 18.29 -15.22
N GLN A 402 -14.29 18.59 -14.94
CA GLN A 402 -15.21 19.16 -15.92
C GLN A 402 -14.78 20.56 -16.39
N LEU A 403 -14.27 21.40 -15.48
CA LEU A 403 -13.76 22.72 -15.87
C LEU A 403 -12.56 22.61 -16.80
N ALA A 404 -11.60 21.75 -16.48
CA ALA A 404 -10.41 21.53 -17.30
C ALA A 404 -10.78 20.97 -18.69
N ALA A 405 -11.56 19.91 -18.72
CA ALA A 405 -11.96 19.26 -19.97
C ALA A 405 -12.77 20.18 -20.88
N SER A 406 -13.80 20.86 -20.37
CA SER A 406 -14.61 21.77 -21.16
C SER A 406 -13.85 23.02 -21.62
N ALA A 407 -12.90 23.50 -20.82
CA ALA A 407 -12.07 24.63 -21.23
C ALA A 407 -11.11 24.22 -22.36
N LEU A 408 -10.51 23.06 -22.29
CA LEU A 408 -9.63 22.52 -23.32
C LEU A 408 -10.39 22.20 -24.62
N GLU A 409 -11.58 21.61 -24.50
CA GLU A 409 -12.44 21.36 -25.67
C GLU A 409 -12.69 22.67 -26.43
N ARG A 410 -13.07 23.74 -25.73
CA ARG A 410 -13.27 25.06 -26.37
C ARG A 410 -11.99 25.65 -26.94
N MET A 411 -10.85 25.43 -26.31
CA MET A 411 -9.57 25.93 -26.77
C MET A 411 -9.10 25.25 -28.05
N PHE A 412 -9.32 23.92 -28.14
CA PHE A 412 -8.91 23.12 -29.30
C PHE A 412 -9.94 23.14 -30.44
N ARG A 413 -11.19 23.53 -30.16
CA ARG A 413 -12.23 23.60 -31.19
C ARG A 413 -11.94 24.72 -32.18
N VAL A 414 -12.01 24.40 -33.47
CA VAL A 414 -11.96 25.35 -34.56
C VAL A 414 -13.37 25.56 -35.08
N ASP A 415 -13.96 26.72 -34.79
CA ASP A 415 -15.34 27.05 -35.10
C ASP A 415 -15.39 28.22 -36.12
N ASN A 416 -14.80 27.99 -37.30
CA ASN A 416 -14.81 28.96 -38.39
C ASN A 416 -16.24 29.17 -38.93
N PRO A 417 -16.63 30.43 -39.31
CA PRO A 417 -15.77 31.62 -39.42
C PRO A 417 -15.63 32.44 -38.12
N ARG A 418 -16.06 31.93 -36.97
CA ARG A 418 -15.97 32.63 -35.71
C ARG A 418 -14.54 32.77 -35.22
N PRO A 419 -14.13 33.95 -34.69
CA PRO A 419 -12.81 34.10 -34.08
C PRO A 419 -12.63 33.23 -32.85
N LYS A 420 -11.40 32.75 -32.61
CA LYS A 420 -11.07 31.99 -31.40
C LYS A 420 -11.24 32.84 -30.14
N PRO A 421 -11.96 32.37 -29.12
CA PRO A 421 -12.09 33.08 -27.85
C PRO A 421 -10.78 33.04 -27.06
N GLY A 422 -10.45 34.12 -26.35
CA GLY A 422 -9.28 34.16 -25.47
C GLY A 422 -9.46 33.24 -24.24
N LEU A 423 -8.36 32.66 -23.73
CA LEU A 423 -8.36 31.73 -22.62
C LEU A 423 -9.09 32.25 -21.37
N ARG A 424 -8.87 33.52 -21.00
CA ARG A 424 -9.55 34.15 -19.86
C ARG A 424 -11.08 34.12 -20.01
N ARG A 425 -11.59 34.35 -21.22
CA ARG A 425 -13.03 34.29 -21.53
C ARG A 425 -13.56 32.86 -21.45
N ILE A 426 -12.81 31.89 -21.99
CA ILE A 426 -13.15 30.46 -21.92
C ILE A 426 -13.31 30.03 -20.46
N LEU A 427 -12.25 30.22 -19.64
CA LEU A 427 -12.26 29.86 -18.24
C LEU A 427 -13.37 30.56 -17.43
N ALA A 428 -13.61 31.84 -17.68
CA ALA A 428 -14.67 32.58 -16.99
C ALA A 428 -16.07 32.03 -17.36
N THR A 429 -16.28 31.66 -18.62
CA THR A 429 -17.55 31.11 -19.09
C THR A 429 -17.81 29.72 -18.51
N GLU A 430 -16.84 28.81 -18.61
CA GLU A 430 -17.00 27.44 -18.09
C GLU A 430 -17.13 27.43 -16.58
N ARG A 431 -16.33 28.20 -15.87
CA ARG A 431 -16.44 28.37 -14.43
C ARG A 431 -17.86 28.83 -14.01
N LYS A 432 -18.44 29.79 -14.72
CA LYS A 432 -19.82 30.28 -14.45
C LYS A 432 -20.86 29.19 -14.75
N ARG A 433 -20.70 28.47 -15.87
CA ARG A 433 -21.60 27.39 -16.28
C ARG A 433 -21.64 26.27 -15.24
N LEU A 434 -20.48 25.94 -14.64
CA LEU A 434 -20.34 24.92 -13.61
C LEU A 434 -20.65 25.43 -12.19
N GLY A 435 -21.04 26.68 -12.01
CA GLY A 435 -21.36 27.26 -10.70
C GLY A 435 -20.17 27.43 -9.76
N ILE A 436 -18.94 27.30 -10.26
CA ILE A 436 -17.73 27.41 -9.44
C ILE A 436 -17.48 28.87 -9.06
N ARG A 437 -17.40 29.16 -7.77
CA ARG A 437 -17.12 30.53 -7.29
C ARG A 437 -15.62 30.84 -7.36
N ARG A 438 -15.22 32.06 -7.70
CA ARG A 438 -13.80 32.47 -7.73
C ARG A 438 -13.10 32.25 -6.39
N ARG A 439 -13.79 32.51 -5.28
CA ARG A 439 -13.26 32.30 -3.92
C ARG A 439 -12.92 30.83 -3.65
N ASP A 440 -13.70 29.90 -4.20
CA ASP A 440 -13.46 28.46 -4.00
C ASP A 440 -12.20 28.02 -4.76
N LEU A 441 -12.00 28.49 -6.01
CA LEU A 441 -10.77 28.27 -6.77
C LEU A 441 -9.53 28.80 -6.03
N VAL A 442 -9.61 30.04 -5.53
CA VAL A 442 -8.49 30.66 -4.81
C VAL A 442 -8.19 29.90 -3.52
N ARG A 443 -9.23 29.55 -2.75
CA ARG A 443 -9.09 28.80 -1.50
C ARG A 443 -8.45 27.45 -1.75
N ASP A 444 -8.94 26.70 -2.74
CA ASP A 444 -8.45 25.35 -3.03
C ASP A 444 -7.05 25.38 -3.67
N ALA A 445 -6.73 26.42 -4.47
CA ALA A 445 -5.36 26.63 -4.96
C ALA A 445 -4.38 26.93 -3.81
N ILE A 446 -4.78 27.76 -2.83
CA ILE A 446 -3.97 28.01 -1.62
C ILE A 446 -3.83 26.72 -0.78
N ALA A 447 -4.91 25.95 -0.64
CA ALA A 447 -4.86 24.66 0.06
C ALA A 447 -3.91 23.68 -0.64
N GLY A 448 -3.98 23.57 -1.96
CA GLY A 448 -3.07 22.79 -2.77
C GLY A 448 -1.61 23.23 -2.61
N TRP A 449 -1.36 24.53 -2.73
CA TRP A 449 -0.01 25.08 -2.51
C TRP A 449 0.54 24.76 -1.12
N ARG A 450 -0.27 24.91 -0.07
CA ARG A 450 0.14 24.61 1.32
C ARG A 450 0.34 23.10 1.58
N THR A 451 -0.28 22.26 0.77
CA THR A 451 -0.20 20.79 0.93
C THR A 451 0.96 20.21 0.15
N PHE A 452 1.20 20.69 -1.07
CA PHE A 452 2.15 20.11 -2.02
C PHE A 452 3.38 20.98 -2.29
N GLY A 453 3.39 22.24 -1.87
CA GLY A 453 4.46 23.23 -2.06
C GLY A 453 5.56 23.26 -1.01
#